data_48325de40429a4dccd8e4fb61ee5883d
#
_entry.id   48325de40429a4dccd8e4fb61ee5883d
#
_cell.length_a   1.000
_cell.length_b   1.000
_cell.length_c   1.000
_cell.angle_alpha   90.00
_cell.angle_beta   90.00
_cell.angle_gamma   90.00
#
_symmetry.space_group_name_H-M   'P 1'
#
loop_
_entity.id
_entity.type
_entity.pdbx_description
1 polymer ?
#
loop_
_entity_poly.entity_id
_entity_poly.type
_entity_poly.pdbx_seq_one_letter_code
_entity_poly.pdbx_strand_id
1 'polypeptide(L)'
;MGQFKFDIQLIFAILNGKVSTAINRKLHRNFRQEGIDISPEQWTILLSLWEKDGITQQDLCNATFKDKPSMTRLIDNMERQHLVVRISDKKDKRTNLVYLTKTGRELESQSFKIAISTLHEALQGISVEEMKIGQEVLRKIFTNTKD
;
A
#
# COMPACT_ATOMS: atom_id res chain seq x y z
N MET A 1 -18.26 7.45 30.11
CA MET A 1 -18.34 6.31 29.16
C MET A 1 -19.35 6.58 28.05
N GLY A 2 -20.56 7.03 28.31
CA GLY A 2 -21.53 7.36 27.27
C GLY A 2 -21.12 8.48 26.32
N GLN A 3 -20.34 9.42 26.81
CA GLN A 3 -19.90 10.59 26.05
C GLN A 3 -19.03 10.22 24.83
N PHE A 4 -18.15 9.20 24.95
CA PHE A 4 -17.27 8.80 23.88
C PHE A 4 -17.98 8.10 22.72
N LYS A 5 -19.15 7.50 22.97
CA LYS A 5 -19.91 6.81 21.93
C LYS A 5 -20.47 7.75 20.86
N PHE A 6 -20.63 9.02 21.21
CA PHE A 6 -21.28 10.00 20.33
C PHE A 6 -20.29 11.04 19.79
N ASP A 7 -18.99 10.88 20.09
CA ASP A 7 -17.98 11.78 19.57
C ASP A 7 -17.71 11.45 18.11
N ILE A 8 -18.09 12.39 17.23
CA ILE A 8 -17.95 12.23 15.78
C ILE A 8 -16.49 12.02 15.38
N GLN A 9 -15.57 12.76 16.01
CA GLN A 9 -14.15 12.67 15.70
C GLN A 9 -13.58 11.30 16.06
N LEU A 10 -13.94 10.80 17.23
CA LEU A 10 -13.50 9.48 17.70
C LEU A 10 -14.07 8.38 16.80
N ILE A 11 -15.35 8.46 16.47
CA ILE A 11 -16.01 7.48 15.58
C ILE A 11 -15.34 7.47 14.21
N PHE A 12 -15.05 8.66 13.67
CA PHE A 12 -14.36 8.78 12.38
C PHE A 12 -12.99 8.07 12.41
N ALA A 13 -12.18 8.33 13.44
CA ALA A 13 -10.86 7.73 13.58
C ALA A 13 -10.93 6.21 13.68
N ILE A 14 -11.88 5.68 14.45
CA ILE A 14 -12.09 4.23 14.59
C ILE A 14 -12.53 3.63 13.26
N LEU A 15 -13.47 4.24 12.58
CA LEU A 15 -13.96 3.76 11.27
C LEU A 15 -12.84 3.74 10.23
N ASN A 16 -12.01 4.77 10.21
CA ASN A 16 -10.89 4.83 9.28
C ASN A 16 -9.96 3.61 9.44
N GLY A 17 -9.62 3.26 10.68
CA GLY A 17 -8.80 2.08 10.95
C GLY A 17 -9.49 0.78 10.55
N LYS A 18 -10.78 0.64 10.89
CA LYS A 18 -11.56 -0.55 10.55
C LYS A 18 -11.69 -0.75 9.04
N VAL A 19 -11.97 0.32 8.32
CA VAL A 19 -12.13 0.29 6.86
C VAL A 19 -10.82 -0.12 6.19
N SER A 20 -9.70 0.49 6.59
CA SER A 20 -8.39 0.15 6.06
C SER A 20 -8.07 -1.33 6.27
N THR A 21 -8.29 -1.83 7.49
CA THR A 21 -8.06 -3.25 7.81
C THR A 21 -8.96 -4.15 6.98
N ALA A 22 -10.24 -3.81 6.86
CA ALA A 22 -11.21 -4.64 6.13
C ALA A 22 -10.88 -4.73 4.64
N ILE A 23 -10.55 -3.60 4.02
CA ILE A 23 -10.16 -3.56 2.60
C ILE A 23 -8.89 -4.40 2.38
N ASN A 24 -7.89 -4.22 3.24
CA ASN A 24 -6.62 -4.95 3.11
C ASN A 24 -6.82 -6.47 3.27
N ARG A 25 -7.64 -6.90 4.21
CA ARG A 25 -7.95 -8.32 4.38
C ARG A 25 -8.63 -8.91 3.16
N LYS A 26 -9.59 -8.18 2.60
CA LYS A 26 -10.32 -8.65 1.42
C LYS A 26 -9.40 -8.71 0.20
N LEU A 27 -8.57 -7.71 0.01
CA LEU A 27 -7.61 -7.66 -1.09
C LEU A 27 -6.60 -8.80 -0.99
N HIS A 28 -6.05 -9.03 0.20
CA HIS A 28 -5.10 -10.12 0.42
C HIS A 28 -5.73 -11.48 0.11
N ARG A 29 -6.93 -11.72 0.59
CA ARG A 29 -7.67 -12.96 0.32
C ARG A 29 -7.90 -13.15 -1.17
N ASN A 30 -8.30 -12.08 -1.87
CA ASN A 30 -8.56 -12.15 -3.31
C ASN A 30 -7.28 -12.42 -4.10
N PHE A 31 -6.14 -11.83 -3.72
CA PHE A 31 -4.85 -12.17 -4.31
C PHE A 31 -4.54 -13.66 -4.14
N ARG A 32 -4.70 -14.18 -2.94
CA ARG A 32 -4.40 -15.58 -2.64
C ARG A 32 -5.30 -16.54 -3.41
N GLN A 33 -6.58 -16.22 -3.56
CA GLN A 33 -7.52 -17.04 -4.34
C GLN A 33 -7.11 -17.16 -5.80
N GLU A 34 -6.44 -16.15 -6.33
CA GLU A 34 -5.96 -16.14 -7.71
C GLU A 34 -4.51 -16.62 -7.83
N GLY A 35 -3.96 -17.19 -6.75
CA GLY A 35 -2.61 -17.73 -6.74
C GLY A 35 -1.49 -16.70 -6.63
N ILE A 36 -1.81 -15.47 -6.24
CA ILE A 36 -0.82 -14.41 -6.03
C ILE A 36 -0.52 -14.31 -4.54
N ASP A 37 0.72 -14.66 -4.17
CA ASP A 37 1.16 -14.64 -2.77
C ASP A 37 1.84 -13.31 -2.45
N ILE A 38 1.07 -12.24 -2.41
CA ILE A 38 1.52 -10.92 -1.99
C ILE A 38 0.53 -10.32 -1.01
N SER A 39 1.05 -9.55 -0.05
CA SER A 39 0.22 -8.78 0.87
C SER A 39 -0.15 -7.44 0.23
N PRO A 40 -1.21 -6.76 0.72
CA PRO A 40 -1.51 -5.40 0.26
C PRO A 40 -0.37 -4.42 0.48
N GLU A 41 0.41 -4.58 1.56
CA GLU A 41 1.59 -3.75 1.80
C GLU A 41 2.67 -3.97 0.74
N GLN A 42 2.93 -5.22 0.39
CA GLN A 42 3.86 -5.56 -0.69
C GLN A 42 3.37 -5.02 -2.03
N TRP A 43 2.07 -5.08 -2.26
CA TRP A 43 1.47 -4.56 -3.48
C TRP A 43 1.71 -3.04 -3.63
N THR A 44 1.63 -2.27 -2.53
CA THR A 44 1.92 -0.83 -2.59
C THR A 44 3.37 -0.55 -2.96
N ILE A 45 4.30 -1.40 -2.54
CA ILE A 45 5.70 -1.30 -2.96
C ILE A 45 5.83 -1.59 -4.45
N LEU A 46 5.18 -2.65 -4.92
CA LEU A 46 5.17 -2.98 -6.35
C LEU A 46 4.57 -1.85 -7.18
N LEU A 47 3.49 -1.21 -6.72
CA LEU A 47 2.91 -0.05 -7.40
C LEU A 47 3.95 1.04 -7.64
N SER A 48 4.74 1.36 -6.63
CA SER A 48 5.79 2.37 -6.74
C SER A 48 6.85 1.95 -7.75
N LEU A 49 7.24 0.67 -7.76
CA LEU A 49 8.26 0.15 -8.66
C LEU A 49 7.76 0.01 -10.11
N TRP A 50 6.49 -0.31 -10.30
CA TRP A 50 5.91 -0.33 -11.65
C TRP A 50 5.86 1.07 -12.25
N GLU A 51 5.65 2.08 -11.43
CA GLU A 51 5.69 3.47 -11.86
C GLU A 51 7.12 3.90 -12.20
N LYS A 52 8.07 3.60 -11.31
CA LYS A 52 9.49 3.91 -11.51
C LYS A 52 10.34 2.83 -10.85
N ASP A 53 10.95 1.98 -11.67
CA ASP A 53 11.83 0.93 -11.20
C ASP A 53 13.18 1.50 -10.75
N GLY A 54 13.89 0.80 -9.89
CA GLY A 54 15.22 1.19 -9.47
C GLY A 54 15.25 2.44 -8.60
N ILE A 55 14.45 2.47 -7.56
CA ILE A 55 14.41 3.57 -6.59
C ILE A 55 14.99 3.12 -5.25
N THR A 56 15.39 4.09 -4.43
CA THR A 56 16.00 3.79 -3.13
C THR A 56 14.95 3.29 -2.13
N GLN A 57 15.43 2.57 -1.11
CA GLN A 57 14.57 2.17 0.00
C GLN A 57 13.96 3.39 0.70
N GLN A 58 14.71 4.49 0.80
CA GLN A 58 14.21 5.73 1.39
C GLN A 58 13.05 6.30 0.57
N ASP A 59 13.15 6.27 -0.76
CA ASP A 59 12.06 6.71 -1.64
C ASP A 59 10.80 5.86 -1.42
N LEU A 60 10.96 4.56 -1.22
CA LEU A 60 9.85 3.67 -0.92
C LEU A 60 9.22 3.98 0.44
N CYS A 61 10.04 4.29 1.45
CA CYS A 61 9.54 4.73 2.75
C CYS A 61 8.69 5.99 2.62
N ASN A 62 9.18 6.96 1.87
CA ASN A 62 8.48 8.23 1.68
C ASN A 62 7.16 8.04 0.92
N ALA A 63 7.16 7.20 -0.11
CA ALA A 63 5.97 6.96 -0.93
C ALA A 63 4.88 6.20 -0.18
N THR A 64 5.26 5.30 0.74
CA THR A 64 4.33 4.42 1.46
C THR A 64 4.07 4.84 2.90
N PHE A 65 4.75 5.87 3.37
CA PHE A 65 4.69 6.34 4.77
C PHE A 65 5.02 5.22 5.75
N LYS A 66 6.07 4.46 5.46
CA LYS A 66 6.56 3.41 6.35
C LYS A 66 7.93 3.80 6.93
N ASP A 67 8.20 3.30 8.13
CA ASP A 67 9.52 3.48 8.74
C ASP A 67 10.56 2.56 8.09
N LYS A 68 11.82 2.88 8.30
CA LYS A 68 12.94 2.15 7.71
C LYS A 68 12.99 0.67 8.12
N PRO A 69 12.84 0.30 9.40
CA PRO A 69 12.84 -1.12 9.79
C PRO A 69 11.72 -1.93 9.15
N SER A 70 10.51 -1.37 9.08
CA SER A 70 9.36 -2.04 8.43
C SER A 70 9.63 -2.24 6.94
N MET A 71 10.16 -1.23 6.26
CA MET A 71 10.49 -1.32 4.85
C MET A 71 11.57 -2.37 4.61
N THR A 72 12.61 -2.41 5.43
CA THR A 72 13.68 -3.41 5.31
C THR A 72 13.11 -4.82 5.38
N ARG A 73 12.21 -5.09 6.33
CA ARG A 73 11.58 -6.41 6.46
C ARG A 73 10.73 -6.77 5.25
N LEU A 74 9.95 -5.80 4.75
CA LEU A 74 9.13 -6.04 3.56
C LEU A 74 9.99 -6.37 2.35
N ILE A 75 11.05 -5.60 2.11
CA ILE A 75 11.95 -5.83 0.98
C ILE A 75 12.68 -7.17 1.15
N ASP A 76 13.13 -7.51 2.37
CA ASP A 76 13.75 -8.82 2.63
C ASP A 76 12.82 -9.96 2.23
N ASN A 77 11.55 -9.88 2.61
CA ASN A 77 10.54 -10.89 2.27
C ASN A 77 10.30 -10.94 0.76
N MET A 78 10.22 -9.78 0.12
CA MET A 78 9.99 -9.71 -1.32
C MET A 78 11.18 -10.22 -2.12
N GLU A 79 12.40 -10.06 -1.62
CA GLU A 79 13.58 -10.70 -2.23
C GLU A 79 13.51 -12.22 -2.13
N ARG A 80 13.12 -12.74 -0.97
CA ARG A 80 12.95 -14.19 -0.78
C ARG A 80 11.86 -14.76 -1.69
N GLN A 81 10.83 -13.97 -1.98
CA GLN A 81 9.76 -14.35 -2.91
C GLN A 81 10.15 -14.14 -4.38
N HIS A 82 11.36 -13.67 -4.65
CA HIS A 82 11.87 -13.38 -6.00
C HIS A 82 11.06 -12.32 -6.75
N LEU A 83 10.50 -11.36 -6.03
CA LEU A 83 9.74 -10.25 -6.60
C LEU A 83 10.61 -9.04 -6.91
N VAL A 84 11.62 -8.81 -6.08
CA VAL A 84 12.55 -7.67 -6.19
C VAL A 84 13.98 -8.12 -5.89
N VAL A 85 14.95 -7.30 -6.29
CA VAL A 85 16.35 -7.44 -5.92
C VAL A 85 16.89 -6.08 -5.49
N ARG A 86 17.81 -6.09 -4.51
CA ARG A 86 18.56 -4.90 -4.14
C ARG A 86 19.88 -4.89 -4.92
N ILE A 87 20.19 -3.74 -5.47
CA ILE A 87 21.46 -3.53 -6.18
C ILE A 87 22.09 -2.27 -5.61
N SER A 88 23.36 -2.34 -5.22
CA SER A 88 24.09 -1.18 -4.72
C SER A 88 24.17 -0.10 -5.79
N ASP A 89 23.94 1.16 -5.36
CA ASP A 89 24.07 2.32 -6.25
C ASP A 89 25.55 2.47 -6.65
N LYS A 90 25.82 2.64 -7.93
CA LYS A 90 27.16 2.84 -8.44
C LYS A 90 27.80 4.12 -7.90
N LYS A 91 27.00 5.13 -7.62
CA LYS A 91 27.46 6.45 -7.13
C LYS A 91 27.65 6.47 -5.61
N ASP A 92 26.81 5.74 -4.88
CA ASP A 92 26.90 5.64 -3.43
C ASP A 92 26.65 4.18 -3.00
N LYS A 93 27.75 3.47 -2.75
CA LYS A 93 27.72 2.04 -2.37
C LYS A 93 26.96 1.76 -1.08
N ARG A 94 26.68 2.79 -0.26
CA ARG A 94 25.92 2.64 0.96
C ARG A 94 24.41 2.64 0.73
N THR A 95 24.00 3.02 -0.48
CA THR A 95 22.60 3.10 -0.88
C THR A 95 22.25 1.92 -1.77
N ASN A 96 21.15 1.24 -1.44
CA ASN A 96 20.61 0.18 -2.28
C ASN A 96 19.45 0.71 -3.10
N LEU A 97 19.46 0.34 -4.37
CA LEU A 97 18.34 0.55 -5.29
C LEU A 97 17.52 -0.74 -5.35
N VAL A 98 16.22 -0.61 -5.35
CA VAL A 98 15.30 -1.74 -5.42
C VAL A 98 14.76 -1.85 -6.83
N TYR A 99 14.92 -3.02 -7.44
CA TYR A 99 14.48 -3.31 -8.80
C TYR A 99 13.50 -4.47 -8.81
N LEU A 100 12.56 -4.42 -9.73
CA LEU A 100 11.67 -5.54 -10.01
C LEU A 100 12.46 -6.67 -10.69
N THR A 101 12.13 -7.91 -10.31
CA THR A 101 12.51 -9.07 -11.10
C THR A 101 11.51 -9.23 -12.25
N LYS A 102 11.79 -10.20 -13.15
CA LYS A 102 10.83 -10.57 -14.19
C LYS A 102 9.47 -10.96 -13.57
N THR A 103 9.49 -11.78 -12.52
CA THR A 103 8.29 -12.22 -11.80
C THR A 103 7.55 -11.02 -11.22
N GLY A 104 8.26 -10.09 -10.59
CA GLY A 104 7.64 -8.88 -10.04
C GLY A 104 6.95 -8.03 -11.11
N ARG A 105 7.57 -7.90 -12.29
CA ARG A 105 6.97 -7.17 -13.40
C ARG A 105 5.72 -7.86 -13.95
N GLU A 106 5.74 -9.18 -14.03
CA GLU A 106 4.63 -9.96 -14.59
C GLU A 106 3.36 -9.92 -13.74
N LEU A 107 3.46 -9.56 -12.46
CA LEU A 107 2.32 -9.49 -11.57
C LEU A 107 1.46 -8.24 -11.77
N GLU A 108 1.94 -7.23 -12.50
CA GLU A 108 1.25 -5.93 -12.60
C GLU A 108 -0.18 -6.09 -13.10
N SER A 109 -0.36 -6.65 -14.29
CA SER A 109 -1.67 -6.73 -14.94
C SER A 109 -2.70 -7.49 -14.12
N GLN A 110 -2.35 -8.68 -13.64
CA GLN A 110 -3.27 -9.53 -12.89
C GLN A 110 -3.61 -8.93 -11.53
N SER A 111 -2.63 -8.40 -10.82
CA SER A 111 -2.86 -7.81 -9.50
C SER A 111 -3.73 -6.56 -9.59
N PHE A 112 -3.54 -5.74 -10.62
CA PHE A 112 -4.39 -4.58 -10.87
C PHE A 112 -5.85 -4.98 -11.09
N LYS A 113 -6.11 -5.99 -11.89
CA LYS A 113 -7.47 -6.48 -12.13
C LYS A 113 -8.14 -6.90 -10.83
N ILE A 114 -7.41 -7.64 -9.99
CA ILE A 114 -7.93 -8.11 -8.70
C ILE A 114 -8.20 -6.92 -7.78
N ALA A 115 -7.26 -5.99 -7.69
CA ALA A 115 -7.39 -4.82 -6.83
C ALA A 115 -8.55 -3.93 -7.25
N ILE A 116 -8.69 -3.66 -8.54
CA ILE A 116 -9.80 -2.85 -9.06
C ILE A 116 -11.14 -3.53 -8.81
N SER A 117 -11.23 -4.84 -9.04
CA SER A 117 -12.44 -5.60 -8.75
C SER A 117 -12.81 -5.56 -7.27
N THR A 118 -11.81 -5.73 -6.39
CA THR A 118 -12.01 -5.68 -4.95
C THR A 118 -12.52 -4.30 -4.51
N LEU A 119 -11.88 -3.24 -5.00
CA LEU A 119 -12.27 -1.87 -4.67
C LEU A 119 -13.62 -1.50 -5.25
N HIS A 120 -13.92 -1.95 -6.46
CA HIS A 120 -15.22 -1.72 -7.08
C HIS A 120 -16.35 -2.29 -6.20
N GLU A 121 -16.17 -3.48 -5.68
CA GLU A 121 -17.10 -4.09 -4.74
C GLU A 121 -17.20 -3.29 -3.44
N ALA A 122 -16.06 -2.93 -2.87
CA ALA A 122 -15.99 -2.21 -1.60
C ALA A 122 -16.63 -0.82 -1.68
N LEU A 123 -16.60 -0.21 -2.85
CA LEU A 123 -17.06 1.17 -3.06
C LEU A 123 -18.46 1.24 -3.69
N GLN A 124 -19.18 0.12 -3.76
CA GLN A 124 -20.54 0.11 -4.29
C GLN A 124 -21.44 1.05 -3.50
N GLY A 125 -22.26 1.80 -4.23
CA GLY A 125 -23.20 2.74 -3.62
C GLY A 125 -22.59 4.08 -3.26
N ILE A 126 -21.29 4.26 -3.50
CA ILE A 126 -20.60 5.53 -3.22
C ILE A 126 -20.46 6.30 -4.53
N SER A 127 -20.95 7.53 -4.55
CA SER A 127 -20.87 8.39 -5.73
C SER A 127 -19.46 8.92 -5.96
N VAL A 128 -19.20 9.39 -7.18
CA VAL A 128 -17.93 10.04 -7.52
C VAL A 128 -17.70 11.26 -6.63
N GLU A 129 -18.75 12.03 -6.37
CA GLU A 129 -18.70 13.23 -5.51
C GLU A 129 -18.34 12.87 -4.08
N GLU A 130 -18.98 11.83 -3.52
CA GLU A 130 -18.65 11.34 -2.18
C GLU A 130 -17.20 10.85 -2.12
N MET A 131 -16.75 10.17 -3.17
CA MET A 131 -15.37 9.69 -3.23
C MET A 131 -14.37 10.84 -3.22
N LYS A 132 -14.63 11.89 -3.99
CA LYS A 132 -13.77 13.08 -4.03
C LYS A 132 -13.71 13.78 -2.67
N ILE A 133 -14.85 13.91 -2.01
CA ILE A 133 -14.94 14.51 -0.66
C ILE A 133 -14.14 13.64 0.32
N GLY A 134 -14.34 12.33 0.29
CA GLY A 134 -13.62 11.40 1.17
C GLY A 134 -12.11 11.47 0.99
N GLN A 135 -11.64 11.51 -0.26
CA GLN A 135 -10.21 11.63 -0.55
C GLN A 135 -9.65 12.96 -0.03
N GLU A 136 -10.38 14.05 -0.20
CA GLU A 136 -9.95 15.36 0.28
C GLU A 136 -9.84 15.38 1.81
N VAL A 137 -10.80 14.78 2.50
CA VAL A 137 -10.76 14.67 3.97
C VAL A 137 -9.52 13.89 4.41
N LEU A 138 -9.27 12.75 3.77
CA LEU A 138 -8.10 11.92 4.12
C LEU A 138 -6.78 12.64 3.86
N ARG A 139 -6.69 13.40 2.75
CA ARG A 139 -5.49 14.21 2.47
C ARG A 139 -5.25 15.26 3.54
N LYS A 140 -6.30 15.95 3.98
CA LYS A 140 -6.18 16.96 5.04
C LYS A 140 -5.69 16.32 6.36
N ILE A 141 -6.25 15.18 6.72
CA ILE A 141 -5.83 14.46 7.92
C ILE A 141 -4.37 14.06 7.81
N PHE A 142 -3.96 13.50 6.68
CA PHE A 142 -2.56 13.12 6.46
C PHE A 142 -1.62 14.31 6.56
N THR A 143 -1.98 15.43 5.94
CA THR A 143 -1.19 16.66 6.00
C THR A 143 -0.99 17.13 7.44
N ASN A 144 -2.03 17.01 8.28
CA ASN A 144 -1.96 17.42 9.69
C ASN A 144 -1.14 16.47 10.56
N THR A 145 -0.97 15.22 10.16
CA THR A 145 -0.44 14.16 11.04
C THR A 145 0.87 13.53 10.56
N LYS A 146 1.35 13.89 9.39
CA LYS A 146 2.50 13.21 8.75
C LYS A 146 3.86 13.46 9.38
N ASP A 147 4.00 14.32 10.35
CA ASP A 147 5.28 14.65 11.01
C ASP A 147 5.84 13.51 11.82
#